data_2702fd320b3d17ffd9c7029f4d51d0a3
#
_entry.id   2702fd320b3d17ffd9c7029f4d51d0a3
#
_cell.length_a   1.000
_cell.length_b   1.000
_cell.length_c   1.000
_cell.angle_alpha   90.00
_cell.angle_beta   90.00
_cell.angle_gamma   90.00
#
_symmetry.space_group_name_H-M   'P 1'
#
loop_
_entity.id
_entity.type
_entity.pdbx_description
1 polymer ?
#
loop_
_entity_poly.entity_id
_entity_poly.type
_entity_poly.pdbx_seq_one_letter_code
_entity_poly.pdbx_strand_id
1 'polypeptide(L)'
;MSSSDRSVTIETGSRLHFGLIDPVGASGRLYAGAGVMVDAPAIRMTARLAEESDQITATQGMEKRLGEFIRRYREATGSRAHFDIELAACPADHLGLGTGTQLGMAVSSACSSLLGLEGDNIETAAGRTGRGRRSSIGVHGFENGGFLVDDGKVEEAGLSPLRHRIELPDTWHFVLVIASGHRGLSGRQEAECFTKLAPVAKQTVAQLEALLEKTLVPAGRRGDWPAFSRALHEFGLIAGRPFQEAQGGAFSTTLAAQAAEYLLGAGVEGVGQSSWGPTLYALLPGRQEAETASEELRERFGLGREEVVVARSRSRGASVKVVD
;
A
#
# COMPACT_ATOMS: atom_id res chain seq x y z
N MET A 1 -35.01 -17.78 0.75
CA MET A 1 -33.65 -18.10 0.24
C MET A 1 -32.79 -18.34 1.48
N SER A 2 -32.06 -19.42 1.53
CA SER A 2 -31.19 -19.74 2.66
C SER A 2 -30.08 -18.72 2.74
N SER A 3 -29.73 -18.24 3.95
CA SER A 3 -28.61 -17.30 4.15
C SER A 3 -27.23 -17.89 3.78
N SER A 4 -27.20 -19.17 3.39
CA SER A 4 -25.99 -19.90 3.01
C SER A 4 -25.50 -19.58 1.57
N ASP A 5 -26.33 -18.97 0.72
CA ASP A 5 -25.97 -18.74 -0.68
C ASP A 5 -25.30 -17.37 -0.91
N ARG A 6 -25.49 -16.45 0.03
CA ARG A 6 -24.92 -15.09 -0.10
C ARG A 6 -23.40 -15.10 0.00
N SER A 7 -22.76 -14.52 -1.02
CA SER A 7 -21.30 -14.37 -1.05
C SER A 7 -20.89 -12.93 -1.33
N VAL A 8 -19.71 -12.55 -0.84
CA VAL A 8 -19.11 -11.23 -1.07
C VAL A 8 -17.72 -11.41 -1.66
N THR A 9 -17.52 -10.89 -2.86
CA THR A 9 -16.21 -10.88 -3.51
C THR A 9 -15.60 -9.49 -3.44
N ILE A 10 -14.37 -9.42 -2.94
CA ILE A 10 -13.57 -8.20 -2.85
C ILE A 10 -12.39 -8.30 -3.80
N GLU A 11 -12.18 -7.25 -4.60
CA GLU A 11 -10.97 -7.07 -5.37
C GLU A 11 -10.35 -5.69 -5.07
N THR A 12 -9.10 -5.68 -4.60
CA THR A 12 -8.33 -4.47 -4.39
C THR A 12 -6.92 -4.61 -4.94
N GLY A 13 -6.22 -3.51 -5.14
CA GLY A 13 -4.85 -3.51 -5.60
C GLY A 13 -3.83 -3.49 -4.47
N SER A 14 -2.59 -3.18 -4.82
CA SER A 14 -1.51 -2.91 -3.88
C SER A 14 -1.34 -1.40 -3.64
N ARG A 15 -0.70 -1.03 -2.53
CA ARG A 15 -0.36 0.35 -2.22
C ARG A 15 1.15 0.54 -2.25
N LEU A 16 1.63 1.46 -3.09
CA LEU A 16 2.98 2.01 -3.01
C LEU A 16 2.97 3.19 -2.06
N HIS A 17 3.85 3.19 -1.07
CA HIS A 17 4.02 4.29 -0.12
C HIS A 17 5.30 5.03 -0.45
N PHE A 18 5.19 6.28 -0.84
CA PHE A 18 6.33 7.05 -1.32
C PHE A 18 7.21 7.59 -0.19
N GLY A 19 6.65 7.74 1.01
CA GLY A 19 7.37 8.15 2.19
C GLY A 19 6.50 8.87 3.21
N LEU A 20 7.02 8.98 4.44
CA LEU A 20 6.45 9.79 5.52
C LEU A 20 7.17 11.14 5.57
N ILE A 21 6.40 12.21 5.77
CA ILE A 21 6.93 13.57 5.91
C ILE A 21 7.52 13.76 7.29
N ASP A 22 6.78 13.33 8.32
CA ASP A 22 7.19 13.42 9.72
C ASP A 22 6.80 12.14 10.47
N PRO A 23 7.71 11.15 10.52
CA PRO A 23 7.42 9.88 11.16
C PRO A 23 7.28 9.94 12.69
N VAL A 24 7.79 10.99 13.34
CA VAL A 24 7.81 11.14 14.80
C VAL A 24 7.04 12.35 15.32
N GLY A 25 6.40 13.12 14.44
CA GLY A 25 5.50 14.21 14.83
C GLY A 25 6.19 15.48 15.34
N ALA A 26 7.47 15.70 15.01
CA ALA A 26 8.20 16.91 15.43
C ALA A 26 7.60 18.21 14.88
N SER A 27 6.83 18.15 13.81
CA SER A 27 6.07 19.27 13.23
C SER A 27 4.66 19.44 13.82
N GLY A 28 4.25 18.57 14.73
CA GLY A 28 2.89 18.55 15.31
C GLY A 28 1.90 17.64 14.56
N ARG A 29 2.35 16.92 13.52
CA ARG A 29 1.54 15.94 12.79
C ARG A 29 2.32 14.66 12.53
N LEU A 30 1.79 13.54 13.00
CA LEU A 30 2.39 12.21 12.87
C LEU A 30 1.99 11.56 11.54
N TYR A 31 2.95 10.95 10.86
CA TYR A 31 2.73 10.01 9.75
C TYR A 31 2.10 10.61 8.50
N ALA A 32 2.10 11.96 8.34
CA ALA A 32 1.73 12.56 7.06
C ALA A 32 2.57 11.95 5.93
N GLY A 33 1.97 11.70 4.78
CA GLY A 33 2.70 11.06 3.69
C GLY A 33 1.94 11.01 2.38
N ALA A 34 2.57 10.36 1.40
CA ALA A 34 2.01 10.19 0.08
C ALA A 34 2.18 8.76 -0.44
N GLY A 35 1.28 8.35 -1.33
CA GLY A 35 1.34 7.04 -1.98
C GLY A 35 0.31 6.89 -3.07
N VAL A 36 0.34 5.77 -3.78
CA VAL A 36 -0.57 5.48 -4.88
C VAL A 36 -1.10 4.05 -4.78
N MET A 37 -2.34 3.86 -5.16
CA MET A 37 -2.88 2.52 -5.40
C MET A 37 -2.51 2.07 -6.80
N VAL A 38 -2.05 0.82 -6.93
CA VAL A 38 -1.75 0.16 -8.20
C VAL A 38 -2.63 -1.08 -8.38
N ASP A 39 -2.94 -1.40 -9.64
CA ASP A 39 -3.85 -2.50 -9.98
C ASP A 39 -3.21 -3.89 -9.83
N ALA A 40 -1.88 -3.98 -9.84
CA ALA A 40 -1.12 -5.22 -9.68
C ALA A 40 0.09 -5.04 -8.72
N PRO A 41 0.44 -6.11 -7.98
CA PRO A 41 -0.32 -7.34 -7.79
C PRO A 41 -1.62 -7.09 -7.00
N ALA A 42 -2.69 -7.78 -7.39
CA ALA A 42 -4.01 -7.59 -6.80
C ALA A 42 -4.27 -8.57 -5.63
N ILE A 43 -5.25 -8.21 -4.79
CA ILE A 43 -5.86 -9.09 -3.79
C ILE A 43 -7.27 -9.43 -4.27
N ARG A 44 -7.61 -10.73 -4.30
CA ARG A 44 -8.95 -11.23 -4.59
C ARG A 44 -9.37 -12.18 -3.49
N MET A 45 -10.48 -11.87 -2.86
CA MET A 45 -11.02 -12.62 -1.74
C MET A 45 -12.53 -12.80 -1.91
N THR A 46 -13.02 -14.00 -1.64
CA THR A 46 -14.46 -14.28 -1.54
C THR A 46 -14.78 -14.74 -0.13
N ALA A 47 -15.87 -14.25 0.43
CA ALA A 47 -16.33 -14.62 1.76
C ALA A 47 -17.81 -15.05 1.72
N ARG A 48 -18.16 -16.01 2.57
CA ARG A 48 -19.51 -16.50 2.84
C ARG A 48 -19.72 -16.68 4.35
N LEU A 49 -20.95 -16.82 4.78
CA LEU A 49 -21.22 -17.29 6.13
C LEU A 49 -20.96 -18.81 6.20
N ALA A 50 -20.33 -19.25 7.29
CA ALA A 50 -20.15 -20.67 7.60
C ALA A 50 -21.05 -21.06 8.78
N GLU A 51 -21.44 -22.34 8.87
CA GLU A 51 -22.40 -22.80 9.86
C GLU A 51 -21.76 -23.03 11.25
N GLU A 52 -20.64 -23.75 11.33
CA GLU A 52 -20.10 -24.25 12.61
C GLU A 52 -18.76 -23.61 12.99
N SER A 53 -17.89 -23.35 12.01
CA SER A 53 -16.54 -22.84 12.27
C SER A 53 -16.01 -22.06 11.07
N ASP A 54 -14.98 -21.23 11.31
CA ASP A 54 -14.28 -20.55 10.19
C ASP A 54 -13.59 -21.54 9.30
N GLN A 55 -13.79 -21.35 7.98
CA GLN A 55 -13.07 -22.03 6.93
C GLN A 55 -12.18 -21.00 6.23
N ILE A 56 -10.90 -21.27 6.09
CA ILE A 56 -9.96 -20.33 5.45
C ILE A 56 -9.13 -21.11 4.44
N THR A 57 -9.31 -20.78 3.16
CA THR A 57 -8.48 -21.27 2.07
C THR A 57 -7.64 -20.11 1.56
N ALA A 58 -6.33 -20.19 1.70
CA ALA A 58 -5.43 -19.14 1.28
C ALA A 58 -4.13 -19.71 0.72
N THR A 59 -3.46 -18.92 -0.11
CA THR A 59 -2.13 -19.21 -0.61
C THR A 59 -1.07 -18.54 0.30
N GLN A 60 0.16 -19.08 0.27
CA GLN A 60 1.34 -18.48 0.89
C GLN A 60 1.30 -18.26 2.42
N GLY A 61 0.54 -19.07 3.15
CA GLY A 61 0.50 -19.00 4.62
C GLY A 61 -0.25 -17.79 5.16
N MET A 62 -1.21 -17.25 4.39
CA MET A 62 -2.04 -16.10 4.78
C MET A 62 -3.20 -16.49 5.71
N GLU A 63 -3.42 -17.79 5.96
CA GLU A 63 -4.52 -18.32 6.78
C GLU A 63 -4.49 -17.74 8.20
N LYS A 64 -3.31 -17.76 8.82
CA LYS A 64 -3.13 -17.18 10.16
C LYS A 64 -3.50 -15.70 10.21
N ARG A 65 -3.10 -14.95 9.18
CA ARG A 65 -3.36 -13.52 9.08
C ARG A 65 -4.84 -13.20 8.91
N LEU A 66 -5.53 -13.96 8.07
CA LEU A 66 -6.97 -13.87 7.90
C LEU A 66 -7.70 -14.19 9.19
N GLY A 67 -7.32 -15.28 9.88
CA GLY A 67 -7.87 -15.64 11.20
C GLY A 67 -7.68 -14.54 12.26
N GLU A 68 -6.53 -13.86 12.27
CA GLU A 68 -6.31 -12.70 13.13
C GLU A 68 -7.26 -11.53 12.82
N PHE A 69 -7.53 -11.24 11.53
CA PHE A 69 -8.47 -10.19 11.14
C PHE A 69 -9.91 -10.55 11.49
N ILE A 70 -10.33 -11.78 11.25
CA ILE A 70 -11.67 -12.27 11.65
C ILE A 70 -11.84 -12.15 13.17
N ARG A 71 -10.85 -12.59 13.94
CA ARG A 71 -10.90 -12.48 15.43
C ARG A 71 -11.04 -11.02 15.85
N ARG A 72 -10.24 -10.10 15.33
CA ARG A 72 -10.33 -8.66 15.64
C ARG A 72 -11.68 -8.07 15.24
N TYR A 73 -12.20 -8.47 14.09
CA TYR A 73 -13.51 -8.05 13.62
C TYR A 73 -14.60 -8.47 14.63
N ARG A 74 -14.57 -9.71 15.09
CA ARG A 74 -15.51 -10.21 16.12
C ARG A 74 -15.37 -9.46 17.43
N GLU A 75 -14.17 -9.24 17.91
CA GLU A 75 -13.91 -8.47 19.12
C GLU A 75 -14.48 -7.05 19.04
N ALA A 76 -14.35 -6.41 17.88
CA ALA A 76 -14.83 -5.04 17.66
C ALA A 76 -16.36 -4.94 17.48
N THR A 77 -16.99 -5.98 16.92
CA THR A 77 -18.44 -5.97 16.59
C THR A 77 -19.32 -6.77 17.54
N GLY A 78 -18.75 -7.62 18.37
CA GLY A 78 -19.49 -8.59 19.19
C GLY A 78 -20.10 -9.75 18.38
N SER A 79 -19.81 -9.86 17.09
CA SER A 79 -20.36 -10.92 16.22
C SER A 79 -19.87 -12.30 16.64
N ARG A 80 -20.76 -13.29 16.54
CA ARG A 80 -20.45 -14.72 16.73
C ARG A 80 -20.50 -15.51 15.43
N ALA A 81 -20.71 -14.85 14.29
CA ALA A 81 -20.78 -15.51 12.99
C ALA A 81 -19.45 -16.16 12.62
N HIS A 82 -19.55 -17.28 11.91
CA HIS A 82 -18.43 -17.95 11.27
C HIS A 82 -18.39 -17.61 9.79
N PHE A 83 -17.20 -17.62 9.23
CA PHE A 83 -16.96 -17.21 7.85
C PHE A 83 -16.17 -18.28 7.09
N ASP A 84 -16.56 -18.51 5.85
CA ASP A 84 -15.78 -19.25 4.85
C ASP A 84 -15.11 -18.21 3.96
N ILE A 85 -13.77 -18.16 3.99
CA ILE A 85 -12.97 -17.18 3.22
C ILE A 85 -12.02 -17.91 2.29
N GLU A 86 -12.14 -17.60 1.01
CA GLU A 86 -11.23 -18.01 -0.05
C GLU A 86 -10.39 -16.81 -0.51
N LEU A 87 -9.07 -16.90 -0.38
CA LEU A 87 -8.11 -15.90 -0.86
C LEU A 87 -7.44 -16.42 -2.14
N ALA A 88 -8.03 -16.07 -3.29
CA ALA A 88 -7.59 -16.55 -4.59
C ALA A 88 -6.29 -15.89 -5.09
N ALA A 89 -6.03 -14.64 -4.69
CA ALA A 89 -4.81 -13.93 -5.04
C ALA A 89 -4.42 -12.94 -3.93
N CYS A 90 -3.14 -12.90 -3.60
CA CYS A 90 -2.60 -11.95 -2.64
C CYS A 90 -1.07 -11.88 -2.76
N PRO A 91 -0.45 -10.70 -2.82
CA PRO A 91 1.01 -10.60 -2.66
C PRO A 91 1.41 -11.00 -1.23
N ALA A 92 2.60 -11.55 -1.08
CA ALA A 92 3.11 -11.92 0.23
C ALA A 92 3.18 -10.72 1.19
N ASP A 93 3.16 -11.00 2.48
CA ASP A 93 3.27 -9.96 3.52
C ASP A 93 4.67 -9.33 3.55
N HIS A 94 4.70 -8.07 3.99
CA HIS A 94 5.94 -7.31 4.27
C HIS A 94 6.82 -7.04 3.05
N LEU A 95 6.21 -6.96 1.87
CA LEU A 95 6.87 -6.57 0.63
C LEU A 95 6.82 -5.05 0.36
N GLY A 96 6.28 -4.23 1.26
CA GLY A 96 6.09 -2.79 1.02
C GLY A 96 4.83 -2.46 0.20
N LEU A 97 4.01 -3.45 -0.14
CA LEU A 97 2.84 -3.34 -1.02
C LEU A 97 1.52 -3.03 -0.28
N GLY A 98 1.57 -2.82 1.04
CA GLY A 98 0.38 -2.53 1.83
C GLY A 98 -0.57 -3.71 2.03
N THR A 99 -0.14 -4.94 1.73
CA THR A 99 -0.92 -6.19 1.78
C THR A 99 -1.75 -6.31 3.05
N GLY A 100 -1.14 -6.13 4.22
CA GLY A 100 -1.85 -6.28 5.49
C GLY A 100 -2.99 -5.27 5.69
N THR A 101 -2.87 -4.06 5.13
CA THR A 101 -3.97 -3.07 5.20
C THR A 101 -5.08 -3.45 4.23
N GLN A 102 -4.74 -3.76 2.98
CA GLN A 102 -5.73 -4.12 1.97
C GLN A 102 -6.50 -5.39 2.37
N LEU A 103 -5.81 -6.40 2.90
CA LEU A 103 -6.44 -7.63 3.37
C LEU A 103 -7.34 -7.40 4.60
N GLY A 104 -6.88 -6.61 5.57
CA GLY A 104 -7.68 -6.26 6.75
C GLY A 104 -8.95 -5.49 6.38
N MET A 105 -8.85 -4.53 5.46
CA MET A 105 -10.00 -3.79 4.93
C MET A 105 -10.95 -4.71 4.16
N ALA A 106 -10.42 -5.63 3.36
CA ALA A 106 -11.22 -6.62 2.62
C ALA A 106 -12.03 -7.52 3.58
N VAL A 107 -11.40 -8.04 4.63
CA VAL A 107 -12.10 -8.84 5.67
C VAL A 107 -13.18 -8.01 6.36
N SER A 108 -12.86 -6.78 6.80
CA SER A 108 -13.84 -5.91 7.45
C SER A 108 -15.04 -5.63 6.55
N SER A 109 -14.80 -5.29 5.30
CA SER A 109 -15.85 -4.99 4.32
C SER A 109 -16.71 -6.21 4.01
N ALA A 110 -16.09 -7.37 3.75
CA ALA A 110 -16.83 -8.60 3.42
C ALA A 110 -17.69 -9.09 4.59
N CYS A 111 -17.12 -9.15 5.81
CA CYS A 111 -17.86 -9.57 6.98
C CYS A 111 -19.03 -8.62 7.30
N SER A 112 -18.83 -7.31 7.15
CA SER A 112 -19.89 -6.33 7.37
C SER A 112 -21.02 -6.47 6.35
N SER A 113 -20.69 -6.65 5.07
CA SER A 113 -21.69 -6.87 4.02
C SER A 113 -22.48 -8.17 4.25
N LEU A 114 -21.83 -9.26 4.67
CA LEU A 114 -22.50 -10.52 4.96
C LEU A 114 -23.46 -10.41 6.15
N LEU A 115 -23.13 -9.57 7.13
CA LEU A 115 -23.95 -9.38 8.35
C LEU A 115 -24.96 -8.24 8.24
N GLY A 116 -25.04 -7.55 7.08
CA GLY A 116 -25.92 -6.41 6.89
C GLY A 116 -25.52 -5.19 7.74
N LEU A 117 -24.25 -5.08 8.12
CA LEU A 117 -23.67 -3.97 8.88
C LEU A 117 -23.07 -2.93 7.90
N GLU A 118 -23.83 -2.56 6.89
CA GLU A 118 -23.41 -1.59 5.88
C GLU A 118 -23.62 -0.15 6.39
N GLY A 119 -22.83 0.79 5.84
CA GLY A 119 -22.95 2.21 6.19
C GLY A 119 -21.91 2.70 7.20
N ASP A 120 -20.96 1.87 7.61
CA ASP A 120 -19.84 2.33 8.42
C ASP A 120 -18.94 3.28 7.60
N ASN A 121 -18.40 4.28 8.28
CA ASN A 121 -17.32 5.07 7.70
C ASN A 121 -16.03 4.24 7.62
N ILE A 122 -15.11 4.69 6.78
CA ILE A 122 -13.85 3.99 6.53
C ILE A 122 -12.97 3.82 7.79
N GLU A 123 -13.08 4.75 8.73
CA GLU A 123 -12.37 4.71 10.01
C GLU A 123 -12.85 3.55 10.89
N THR A 124 -14.17 3.38 11.01
CA THR A 124 -14.78 2.25 11.72
C THR A 124 -14.36 0.93 11.08
N ALA A 125 -14.42 0.83 9.75
CA ALA A 125 -14.00 -0.36 9.02
C ALA A 125 -12.52 -0.70 9.26
N ALA A 126 -11.64 0.28 9.25
CA ALA A 126 -10.22 0.13 9.53
C ALA A 126 -9.96 -0.28 11.00
N GLY A 127 -10.68 0.34 11.93
CA GLY A 127 -10.59 0.06 13.36
C GLY A 127 -10.90 -1.39 13.70
N ARG A 128 -11.92 -2.00 13.07
CA ARG A 128 -12.33 -3.40 13.28
C ARG A 128 -11.19 -4.41 13.04
N THR A 129 -10.29 -4.11 12.14
CA THR A 129 -9.13 -4.97 11.84
C THR A 129 -7.79 -4.37 12.30
N GLY A 130 -7.84 -3.23 13.01
CA GLY A 130 -6.68 -2.54 13.57
C GLY A 130 -5.77 -1.94 12.50
N ARG A 131 -6.35 -1.41 11.41
CA ARG A 131 -5.62 -0.74 10.33
C ARG A 131 -5.63 0.79 10.51
N GLY A 132 -4.77 1.47 9.75
CA GLY A 132 -4.66 2.93 9.82
C GLY A 132 -3.96 3.48 11.07
N ARG A 133 -3.24 2.68 11.83
CA ARG A 133 -2.58 3.12 13.08
C ARG A 133 -1.46 4.13 12.85
N ARG A 134 -0.74 4.03 11.73
CA ARG A 134 0.29 4.98 11.29
C ARG A 134 -0.22 5.75 10.07
N SER A 135 0.39 5.57 8.90
CA SER A 135 -0.13 6.16 7.67
C SER A 135 -1.54 5.65 7.35
N SER A 136 -2.40 6.53 6.88
CA SER A 136 -3.76 6.22 6.44
C SER A 136 -3.88 6.02 4.93
N ILE A 137 -2.79 6.21 4.16
CA ILE A 137 -2.77 6.07 2.69
C ILE A 137 -3.37 4.74 2.22
N GLY A 138 -3.03 3.63 2.87
CA GLY A 138 -3.57 2.31 2.47
C GLY A 138 -5.07 2.16 2.75
N VAL A 139 -5.59 2.81 3.79
CA VAL A 139 -7.02 2.81 4.14
C VAL A 139 -7.80 3.69 3.16
N HIS A 140 -7.36 4.93 2.95
CA HIS A 140 -7.95 5.81 1.94
C HIS A 140 -7.83 5.23 0.54
N GLY A 141 -6.73 4.52 0.24
CA GLY A 141 -6.54 3.83 -1.03
C GLY A 141 -7.53 2.70 -1.26
N PHE A 142 -7.88 1.95 -0.23
CA PHE A 142 -8.92 0.92 -0.32
C PHE A 142 -10.28 1.54 -0.69
N GLU A 143 -10.63 2.68 -0.12
CA GLU A 143 -11.88 3.36 -0.39
C GLU A 143 -11.89 4.09 -1.74
N ASN A 144 -10.82 4.81 -2.06
CA ASN A 144 -10.85 5.83 -3.12
C ASN A 144 -9.99 5.50 -4.34
N GLY A 145 -8.93 4.70 -4.19
CA GLY A 145 -7.90 4.54 -5.22
C GLY A 145 -7.13 5.85 -5.49
N GLY A 146 -6.30 5.86 -6.53
CA GLY A 146 -5.56 7.04 -7.01
C GLY A 146 -4.24 7.30 -6.28
N PHE A 147 -3.64 8.44 -6.59
CA PHE A 147 -2.55 9.04 -5.85
C PHE A 147 -3.12 9.85 -4.69
N LEU A 148 -2.60 9.62 -3.50
CA LEU A 148 -3.15 10.05 -2.24
C LEU A 148 -2.11 10.78 -1.41
N VAL A 149 -2.51 11.86 -0.76
CA VAL A 149 -1.73 12.57 0.24
C VAL A 149 -2.58 12.70 1.49
N ASP A 150 -2.08 12.29 2.64
CA ASP A 150 -2.74 12.49 3.93
C ASP A 150 -2.06 13.58 4.78
N ASP A 151 -2.84 14.20 5.66
CA ASP A 151 -2.40 15.32 6.49
C ASP A 151 -1.56 14.91 7.69
N GLY A 152 -1.44 13.62 7.96
CA GLY A 152 -0.93 13.14 9.23
C GLY A 152 -1.93 13.33 10.38
N LYS A 153 -1.61 12.76 11.52
CA LYS A 153 -2.45 12.77 12.72
C LYS A 153 -1.98 13.82 13.70
N VAL A 154 -2.94 14.49 14.36
CA VAL A 154 -2.65 15.36 15.51
C VAL A 154 -2.49 14.51 16.77
N GLU A 155 -3.26 13.43 16.88
CA GLU A 155 -3.19 12.44 17.94
C GLU A 155 -2.92 11.05 17.35
N GLU A 156 -2.44 10.10 18.16
CA GLU A 156 -2.21 8.73 17.68
C GLU A 156 -3.49 7.99 17.29
N ALA A 157 -4.64 8.42 17.82
CA ALA A 157 -5.96 7.83 17.50
C ALA A 157 -6.50 8.29 16.14
N GLY A 158 -7.39 7.48 15.58
CA GLY A 158 -8.09 7.79 14.35
C GLY A 158 -7.28 7.61 13.07
N LEU A 159 -7.84 8.07 11.97
CA LEU A 159 -7.17 8.14 10.66
C LEU A 159 -6.61 9.53 10.42
N SER A 160 -5.50 9.62 9.69
CA SER A 160 -5.05 10.88 9.09
C SER A 160 -6.10 11.36 8.10
N PRO A 161 -6.50 12.64 8.12
CA PRO A 161 -7.40 13.18 7.09
C PRO A 161 -6.77 13.06 5.70
N LEU A 162 -7.58 12.71 4.70
CA LEU A 162 -7.17 12.72 3.30
C LEU A 162 -7.11 14.18 2.81
N ARG A 163 -5.92 14.64 2.38
CA ARG A 163 -5.69 16.01 1.86
C ARG A 163 -5.93 16.08 0.37
N HIS A 164 -5.33 15.15 -0.38
CA HIS A 164 -5.49 15.08 -1.83
C HIS A 164 -5.75 13.66 -2.30
N ARG A 165 -6.63 13.53 -3.27
CA ARG A 165 -6.82 12.37 -4.12
C ARG A 165 -6.76 12.82 -5.57
N ILE A 166 -5.91 12.18 -6.36
CA ILE A 166 -5.68 12.52 -7.76
C ILE A 166 -5.71 11.25 -8.60
N GLU A 167 -6.43 11.31 -9.71
CA GLU A 167 -6.36 10.27 -10.72
C GLU A 167 -5.16 10.57 -11.62
N LEU A 168 -4.15 9.70 -11.58
CA LEU A 168 -3.02 9.81 -12.49
C LEU A 168 -3.44 9.34 -13.89
N PRO A 169 -2.81 9.86 -14.95
CA PRO A 169 -3.10 9.42 -16.31
C PRO A 169 -2.97 7.90 -16.47
N ASP A 170 -3.94 7.28 -17.15
CA ASP A 170 -3.97 5.83 -17.41
C ASP A 170 -2.80 5.36 -18.28
N THR A 171 -2.14 6.28 -18.98
CA THR A 171 -0.93 5.99 -19.75
C THR A 171 0.27 5.70 -18.87
N TRP A 172 0.31 6.23 -17.64
CA TRP A 172 1.45 6.05 -16.75
C TRP A 172 1.46 4.64 -16.14
N HIS A 173 2.63 4.01 -16.20
CA HIS A 173 2.82 2.66 -15.68
C HIS A 173 3.92 2.62 -14.64
N PHE A 174 3.73 1.77 -13.64
CA PHE A 174 4.75 1.43 -12.67
C PHE A 174 5.37 0.08 -13.03
N VAL A 175 6.68 -0.01 -13.01
CA VAL A 175 7.40 -1.28 -12.96
C VAL A 175 7.80 -1.52 -11.52
N LEU A 176 7.38 -2.66 -10.96
CA LEU A 176 7.67 -3.06 -9.59
C LEU A 176 8.70 -4.18 -9.62
N VAL A 177 9.82 -3.99 -8.92
CA VAL A 177 10.78 -5.07 -8.66
C VAL A 177 10.57 -5.55 -7.24
N ILE A 178 10.06 -6.77 -7.10
CA ILE A 178 9.69 -7.41 -5.84
C ILE A 178 10.75 -8.44 -5.49
N ALA A 179 11.61 -8.11 -4.54
CA ALA A 179 12.68 -9.03 -4.12
C ALA A 179 12.09 -10.22 -3.35
N SER A 180 11.88 -11.34 -4.03
CA SER A 180 11.44 -12.58 -3.40
C SER A 180 12.45 -13.05 -2.33
N GLY A 181 11.94 -13.60 -1.23
CA GLY A 181 12.80 -14.04 -0.11
C GLY A 181 13.23 -12.94 0.86
N HIS A 182 13.02 -11.66 0.56
CA HIS A 182 13.27 -10.54 1.45
C HIS A 182 11.95 -10.00 2.02
N ARG A 183 11.99 -9.54 3.26
CA ARG A 183 10.83 -8.92 3.92
C ARG A 183 11.26 -7.61 4.56
N GLY A 184 10.47 -6.56 4.39
CA GLY A 184 10.64 -5.30 5.08
C GLY A 184 10.39 -5.44 6.59
N LEU A 185 10.84 -4.46 7.36
CA LEU A 185 10.56 -4.40 8.80
C LEU A 185 9.07 -4.43 9.07
N SER A 186 8.66 -5.14 10.12
CA SER A 186 7.25 -5.30 10.46
C SER A 186 7.02 -5.56 11.94
N GLY A 187 5.80 -5.33 12.38
CA GLY A 187 5.37 -5.66 13.73
C GLY A 187 6.23 -4.97 14.80
N ARG A 188 6.80 -5.76 15.72
CA ARG A 188 7.60 -5.26 16.83
C ARG A 188 8.90 -4.58 16.37
N GLN A 189 9.60 -5.16 15.41
CA GLN A 189 10.85 -4.59 14.88
C GLN A 189 10.63 -3.22 14.24
N GLU A 190 9.56 -3.09 13.46
CA GLU A 190 9.15 -1.82 12.87
C GLU A 190 8.80 -0.80 13.96
N ALA A 191 8.02 -1.18 14.97
CA ALA A 191 7.69 -0.29 16.10
C ALA A 191 8.95 0.17 16.86
N GLU A 192 9.88 -0.74 17.17
CA GLU A 192 11.15 -0.43 17.81
C GLU A 192 12.02 0.51 16.95
N CYS A 193 11.96 0.38 15.62
CA CYS A 193 12.65 1.33 14.73
C CYS A 193 12.06 2.73 14.85
N PHE A 194 10.73 2.87 14.79
CA PHE A 194 10.07 4.18 14.94
C PHE A 194 10.43 4.87 16.26
N THR A 195 10.55 4.12 17.38
CA THR A 195 10.92 4.70 18.68
C THR A 195 12.36 5.24 18.74
N LYS A 196 13.22 4.78 17.82
CA LYS A 196 14.65 5.18 17.74
C LYS A 196 14.89 6.30 16.72
N LEU A 197 13.91 6.63 15.90
CA LEU A 197 14.07 7.69 14.90
C LEU A 197 14.30 9.03 15.55
N ALA A 198 15.32 9.73 15.08
CA ALA A 198 15.53 11.14 15.44
C ALA A 198 14.43 12.02 14.82
N PRO A 199 14.07 13.13 15.47
CA PRO A 199 13.16 14.10 14.90
C PRO A 199 13.65 14.62 13.54
N VAL A 200 12.76 14.67 12.56
CA VAL A 200 13.07 15.23 11.24
C VAL A 200 13.20 16.75 11.35
N ALA A 201 14.26 17.30 10.76
CA ALA A 201 14.48 18.75 10.78
C ALA A 201 13.29 19.48 10.12
N LYS A 202 12.84 20.59 10.72
CA LYS A 202 11.74 21.41 10.20
C LYS A 202 11.93 21.83 8.74
N GLN A 203 13.17 22.09 8.34
CA GLN A 203 13.51 22.42 6.95
C GLN A 203 13.25 21.24 6.00
N THR A 204 13.55 20.01 6.41
CA THR A 204 13.27 18.79 5.63
C THR A 204 11.77 18.56 5.50
N VAL A 205 11.01 18.73 6.58
CA VAL A 205 9.53 18.68 6.54
C VAL A 205 8.98 19.71 5.55
N ALA A 206 9.45 20.96 5.63
CA ALA A 206 9.03 22.04 4.72
C ALA A 206 9.41 21.75 3.26
N GLN A 207 10.56 21.10 3.01
CA GLN A 207 10.97 20.67 1.67
C GLN A 207 10.04 19.58 1.12
N LEU A 208 9.71 18.56 1.90
CA LEU A 208 8.79 17.50 1.50
C LEU A 208 7.38 18.03 1.23
N GLU A 209 6.87 18.92 2.09
CA GLU A 209 5.59 19.60 1.88
C GLU A 209 5.61 20.44 0.59
N ALA A 210 6.71 21.17 0.33
CA ALA A 210 6.83 21.95 -0.90
C ALA A 210 6.87 21.06 -2.15
N LEU A 211 7.57 19.92 -2.13
CA LEU A 211 7.57 18.96 -3.23
C LEU A 211 6.16 18.41 -3.50
N LEU A 212 5.40 18.10 -2.47
CA LEU A 212 4.02 17.64 -2.62
C LEU A 212 3.13 18.73 -3.21
N GLU A 213 3.04 19.89 -2.55
CA GLU A 213 2.05 20.91 -2.86
C GLU A 213 2.38 21.70 -4.13
N LYS A 214 3.67 21.95 -4.40
CA LYS A 214 4.09 22.79 -5.54
C LYS A 214 4.46 21.99 -6.79
N THR A 215 4.72 20.67 -6.65
CA THR A 215 5.17 19.87 -7.79
C THR A 215 4.35 18.59 -7.99
N LEU A 216 4.36 17.63 -7.05
CA LEU A 216 3.70 16.34 -7.26
C LEU A 216 2.19 16.47 -7.48
N VAL A 217 1.49 17.18 -6.60
CA VAL A 217 0.03 17.38 -6.71
C VAL A 217 -0.33 18.13 -8.00
N PRO A 218 0.27 19.29 -8.33
CA PRO A 218 -0.01 19.98 -9.58
C PRO A 218 0.38 19.18 -10.83
N ALA A 219 1.54 18.50 -10.83
CA ALA A 219 2.00 17.71 -11.96
C ALA A 219 1.09 16.50 -12.21
N GLY A 220 0.69 15.79 -11.15
CA GLY A 220 -0.26 14.69 -11.26
C GLY A 220 -1.62 15.13 -11.84
N ARG A 221 -2.13 16.29 -11.43
CA ARG A 221 -3.39 16.86 -11.96
C ARG A 221 -3.30 17.25 -13.44
N ARG A 222 -2.15 17.73 -13.90
CA ARG A 222 -1.96 18.16 -15.31
C ARG A 222 -1.46 17.02 -16.20
N GLY A 223 -1.11 15.87 -15.65
CA GLY A 223 -0.47 14.80 -16.40
C GLY A 223 0.98 15.15 -16.85
N ASP A 224 1.65 16.00 -16.10
CA ASP A 224 3.05 16.40 -16.35
C ASP A 224 3.99 15.31 -15.83
N TRP A 225 4.20 14.28 -16.66
CA TRP A 225 5.02 13.13 -16.29
C TRP A 225 6.45 13.49 -15.88
N PRO A 226 7.19 14.32 -16.64
CA PRO A 226 8.57 14.65 -16.30
C PRO A 226 8.70 15.33 -14.93
N ALA A 227 7.80 16.29 -14.65
CA ALA A 227 7.82 16.99 -13.36
C ALA A 227 7.42 16.06 -12.20
N PHE A 228 6.39 15.23 -12.40
CA PHE A 228 5.94 14.27 -11.39
C PHE A 228 7.02 13.21 -11.12
N SER A 229 7.61 12.64 -12.15
CA SER A 229 8.61 11.58 -12.08
C SER A 229 9.85 12.02 -11.29
N ARG A 230 10.45 13.17 -11.65
CA ARG A 230 11.58 13.74 -10.89
C ARG A 230 11.25 14.04 -9.44
N ALA A 231 10.11 14.70 -9.20
CA ALA A 231 9.69 15.05 -7.84
C ALA A 231 9.36 13.81 -6.99
N LEU A 232 8.85 12.75 -7.60
CA LEU A 232 8.60 11.47 -6.94
C LEU A 232 9.90 10.84 -6.42
N HIS A 233 10.93 10.81 -7.25
CA HIS A 233 12.25 10.32 -6.89
C HIS A 233 12.86 11.14 -5.73
N GLU A 234 12.88 12.46 -5.89
CA GLU A 234 13.40 13.37 -4.87
C GLU A 234 12.66 13.22 -3.53
N PHE A 235 11.32 13.18 -3.58
CA PHE A 235 10.49 12.98 -2.39
C PHE A 235 10.83 11.67 -1.68
N GLY A 236 10.93 10.56 -2.43
CA GLY A 236 11.26 9.24 -1.88
C GLY A 236 12.64 9.20 -1.22
N LEU A 237 13.65 9.82 -1.86
CA LEU A 237 15.00 9.89 -1.30
C LEU A 237 15.05 10.70 0.01
N ILE A 238 14.38 11.86 0.05
CA ILE A 238 14.38 12.72 1.24
C ILE A 238 13.59 12.07 2.38
N ALA A 239 12.38 11.58 2.10
CA ALA A 239 11.54 10.91 3.08
C ALA A 239 12.13 9.58 3.60
N GLY A 240 12.98 8.93 2.80
CA GLY A 240 13.68 7.71 3.17
C GLY A 240 14.89 7.92 4.09
N ARG A 241 15.48 9.11 4.14
CA ARG A 241 16.71 9.39 4.91
C ARG A 241 16.67 8.96 6.38
N PRO A 242 15.58 9.24 7.15
CA PRO A 242 15.51 8.83 8.55
C PRO A 242 15.60 7.32 8.78
N PHE A 243 15.30 6.53 7.74
CA PHE A 243 15.24 5.07 7.80
C PHE A 243 16.50 4.37 7.28
N GLN A 244 17.43 5.10 6.64
CA GLN A 244 18.60 4.52 5.97
C GLN A 244 19.49 3.71 6.90
N GLU A 245 19.72 4.17 8.12
CA GLU A 245 20.52 3.44 9.11
C GLU A 245 19.88 2.09 9.45
N ALA A 246 18.58 2.06 9.67
CA ALA A 246 17.84 0.86 10.05
C ALA A 246 17.69 -0.16 8.91
N GLN A 247 17.69 0.30 7.65
CA GLN A 247 17.53 -0.58 6.48
C GLN A 247 18.83 -0.86 5.72
N GLY A 248 19.95 -0.27 6.14
CA GLY A 248 21.27 -0.51 5.56
C GLY A 248 21.58 0.29 4.28
N GLY A 249 20.85 1.39 4.01
CA GLY A 249 21.07 2.25 2.86
C GLY A 249 19.81 2.94 2.34
N ALA A 250 19.90 3.57 1.17
CA ALA A 250 18.76 4.20 0.51
C ALA A 250 17.70 3.18 0.06
N PHE A 251 18.13 1.96 -0.24
CA PHE A 251 17.28 0.82 -0.61
C PHE A 251 17.57 -0.35 0.34
N SER A 252 16.54 -1.10 0.68
CA SER A 252 16.60 -2.14 1.71
C SER A 252 17.25 -3.45 1.26
N THR A 253 17.51 -3.62 -0.04
CA THR A 253 18.17 -4.82 -0.59
C THR A 253 19.19 -4.44 -1.67
N THR A 254 20.21 -5.28 -1.85
CA THR A 254 21.19 -5.12 -2.93
C THR A 254 20.53 -5.15 -4.30
N LEU A 255 19.55 -6.04 -4.51
CA LEU A 255 18.78 -6.08 -5.74
C LEU A 255 18.08 -4.76 -6.03
N ALA A 256 17.37 -4.19 -5.05
CA ALA A 256 16.69 -2.92 -5.22
C ALA A 256 17.66 -1.77 -5.51
N ALA A 257 18.81 -1.75 -4.85
CA ALA A 257 19.86 -0.75 -5.12
C ALA A 257 20.42 -0.85 -6.53
N GLN A 258 20.78 -2.05 -6.98
CA GLN A 258 21.31 -2.29 -8.33
C GLN A 258 20.28 -2.04 -9.43
N ALA A 259 19.02 -2.44 -9.21
CA ALA A 259 17.93 -2.16 -10.15
C ALA A 259 17.64 -0.65 -10.23
N ALA A 260 17.70 0.08 -9.11
CA ALA A 260 17.56 1.54 -9.10
C ALA A 260 18.69 2.22 -9.88
N GLU A 261 19.94 1.82 -9.64
CA GLU A 261 21.10 2.35 -10.37
C GLU A 261 20.98 2.09 -11.87
N TYR A 262 20.58 0.89 -12.27
CA TYR A 262 20.35 0.55 -13.67
C TYR A 262 19.28 1.43 -14.32
N LEU A 263 18.11 1.54 -13.70
CA LEU A 263 16.99 2.34 -14.22
C LEU A 263 17.33 3.83 -14.33
N LEU A 264 17.97 4.39 -13.30
CA LEU A 264 18.44 5.77 -13.31
C LEU A 264 19.49 6.00 -14.41
N GLY A 265 20.42 5.06 -14.60
CA GLY A 265 21.42 5.08 -15.68
C GLY A 265 20.78 4.97 -17.08
N ALA A 266 19.64 4.33 -17.22
CA ALA A 266 18.82 4.26 -18.42
C ALA A 266 17.91 5.50 -18.63
N GLY A 267 17.97 6.50 -17.73
CA GLY A 267 17.20 7.74 -17.84
C GLY A 267 15.79 7.68 -17.24
N VAL A 268 15.46 6.63 -16.47
CA VAL A 268 14.19 6.55 -15.76
C VAL A 268 14.28 7.35 -14.46
N GLU A 269 13.65 8.52 -14.43
CA GLU A 269 13.76 9.47 -13.30
C GLU A 269 12.89 9.13 -12.08
N GLY A 270 11.74 8.45 -12.27
CA GLY A 270 10.73 8.19 -11.22
C GLY A 270 10.97 6.94 -10.40
N VAL A 271 12.21 6.70 -9.95
CA VAL A 271 12.61 5.48 -9.22
C VAL A 271 12.54 5.71 -7.72
N GLY A 272 11.96 4.75 -6.98
CA GLY A 272 11.91 4.82 -5.53
C GLY A 272 11.58 3.47 -4.88
N GLN A 273 11.63 3.42 -3.55
CA GLN A 273 11.27 2.26 -2.76
C GLN A 273 9.93 2.49 -2.06
N SER A 274 9.09 1.46 -2.05
CA SER A 274 7.81 1.53 -1.33
C SER A 274 7.99 1.20 0.14
N SER A 275 7.77 2.19 1.04
CA SER A 275 7.87 1.99 2.49
C SER A 275 9.24 1.42 2.91
N TRP A 276 9.26 0.41 3.78
CA TRP A 276 10.46 -0.32 4.20
C TRP A 276 11.02 -1.27 3.12
N GLY A 277 10.51 -1.21 1.91
CA GLY A 277 10.82 -2.18 0.87
C GLY A 277 10.26 -3.59 1.18
N PRO A 278 10.79 -4.63 0.53
CA PRO A 278 11.86 -4.59 -0.47
C PRO A 278 11.43 -4.19 -1.89
N THR A 279 10.17 -3.81 -2.11
CA THR A 279 9.69 -3.44 -3.45
C THR A 279 10.26 -2.10 -3.89
N LEU A 280 11.00 -2.13 -5.00
CA LEU A 280 11.36 -0.95 -5.80
C LEU A 280 10.22 -0.65 -6.77
N TYR A 281 9.97 0.61 -7.03
CA TYR A 281 9.10 1.04 -8.14
C TYR A 281 9.83 1.99 -9.09
N ALA A 282 9.43 1.95 -10.34
CA ALA A 282 9.82 2.93 -11.35
C ALA A 282 8.57 3.39 -12.10
N LEU A 283 8.39 4.70 -12.25
CA LEU A 283 7.29 5.30 -12.99
C LEU A 283 7.72 5.61 -14.42
N LEU A 284 6.98 5.10 -15.40
CA LEU A 284 7.22 5.27 -16.83
C LEU A 284 6.02 5.94 -17.52
N PRO A 285 6.26 6.67 -18.63
CA PRO A 285 5.23 7.47 -19.30
C PRO A 285 4.21 6.64 -20.06
N GLY A 286 4.58 5.41 -20.43
CA GLY A 286 3.76 4.57 -21.27
C GLY A 286 3.94 3.08 -20.97
N ARG A 287 3.02 2.31 -21.57
CA ARG A 287 3.02 0.84 -21.42
C ARG A 287 4.23 0.19 -22.09
N GLN A 288 4.59 0.66 -23.30
CA GLN A 288 5.71 0.09 -24.04
C GLN A 288 7.03 0.27 -23.30
N GLU A 289 7.27 1.46 -22.76
CA GLU A 289 8.46 1.77 -21.97
C GLU A 289 8.51 0.91 -20.70
N ALA A 290 7.36 0.69 -20.05
CA ALA A 290 7.27 -0.15 -18.87
C ALA A 290 7.52 -1.63 -19.19
N GLU A 291 6.98 -2.15 -20.28
CA GLU A 291 7.21 -3.53 -20.73
C GLU A 291 8.70 -3.73 -21.09
N THR A 292 9.30 -2.82 -21.83
CA THR A 292 10.74 -2.86 -22.15
C THR A 292 11.60 -2.86 -20.88
N ALA A 293 11.40 -1.91 -20.00
CA ALA A 293 12.15 -1.86 -18.73
C ALA A 293 11.95 -3.12 -17.88
N SER A 294 10.75 -3.68 -17.87
CA SER A 294 10.44 -4.92 -17.18
C SER A 294 11.18 -6.14 -17.75
N GLU A 295 11.30 -6.25 -19.08
CA GLU A 295 12.05 -7.31 -19.75
C GLU A 295 13.55 -7.18 -19.48
N GLU A 296 14.10 -6.00 -19.64
CA GLU A 296 15.51 -5.72 -19.33
C GLU A 296 15.89 -6.04 -17.87
N LEU A 297 15.03 -5.69 -16.92
CA LEU A 297 15.23 -6.01 -15.51
C LEU A 297 15.21 -7.53 -15.26
N ARG A 298 14.28 -8.25 -15.89
CA ARG A 298 14.23 -9.72 -15.77
C ARG A 298 15.48 -10.39 -16.32
N GLU A 299 15.88 -10.00 -17.51
CA GLU A 299 17.08 -10.55 -18.17
C GLU A 299 18.36 -10.24 -17.37
N ARG A 300 18.53 -8.99 -16.97
CA ARG A 300 19.73 -8.52 -16.29
C ARG A 300 19.93 -9.16 -14.91
N PHE A 301 18.83 -9.32 -14.15
CA PHE A 301 18.88 -9.79 -12.76
C PHE A 301 18.37 -11.22 -12.57
N GLY A 302 18.00 -11.92 -13.66
CA GLY A 302 17.51 -13.30 -13.59
C GLY A 302 16.17 -13.43 -12.86
N LEU A 303 15.27 -12.46 -13.01
CA LEU A 303 14.00 -12.38 -12.26
C LEU A 303 12.83 -13.01 -13.02
N GLY A 304 11.90 -13.60 -12.29
CA GLY A 304 10.65 -14.12 -12.80
C GLY A 304 9.60 -13.03 -13.09
N ARG A 305 8.50 -13.44 -13.73
CA ARG A 305 7.39 -12.52 -14.03
C ARG A 305 6.67 -12.03 -12.78
N GLU A 306 6.65 -12.81 -11.74
CA GLU A 306 6.10 -12.48 -10.43
C GLU A 306 6.99 -11.51 -9.62
N GLU A 307 8.29 -11.42 -9.97
CA GLU A 307 9.24 -10.53 -9.33
C GLU A 307 9.38 -9.19 -10.04
N VAL A 308 9.02 -9.11 -11.33
CA VAL A 308 8.96 -7.84 -12.07
C VAL A 308 7.57 -7.68 -12.67
N VAL A 309 6.77 -6.82 -12.04
CA VAL A 309 5.35 -6.62 -12.36
C VAL A 309 5.14 -5.24 -12.96
N VAL A 310 4.46 -5.19 -14.11
CA VAL A 310 3.96 -3.93 -14.67
C VAL A 310 2.57 -3.66 -14.14
N ALA A 311 2.35 -2.48 -13.58
CA ALA A 311 1.09 -2.07 -12.98
C ALA A 311 0.69 -0.65 -13.40
N ARG A 312 -0.59 -0.32 -13.31
CA ARG A 312 -1.11 1.04 -13.50
C ARG A 312 -1.60 1.61 -12.18
N SER A 313 -1.73 2.92 -12.11
CA SER A 313 -2.48 3.54 -11.03
C SER A 313 -3.92 3.00 -11.04
N ARG A 314 -4.39 2.50 -9.90
CA ARG A 314 -5.77 2.09 -9.71
C ARG A 314 -6.59 3.32 -9.31
N SER A 315 -7.32 3.89 -10.25
CA SER A 315 -8.09 5.13 -10.06
C SER A 315 -9.32 4.97 -9.15
N ARG A 316 -9.79 3.73 -8.94
CA ARG A 316 -10.96 3.42 -8.10
C ARG A 316 -10.55 2.60 -6.88
N GLY A 317 -11.29 2.74 -5.80
CA GLY A 317 -11.15 1.91 -4.61
C GLY A 317 -11.42 0.43 -4.85
N ALA A 318 -11.50 -0.33 -3.79
CA ALA A 318 -11.82 -1.75 -3.84
C ALA A 318 -13.20 -1.99 -4.49
N SER A 319 -13.29 -3.03 -5.29
CA SER A 319 -14.56 -3.53 -5.79
C SER A 319 -15.17 -4.47 -4.77
N VAL A 320 -16.39 -4.23 -4.36
CA VAL A 320 -17.18 -5.08 -3.47
C VAL A 320 -18.39 -5.56 -4.27
N LYS A 321 -18.50 -6.87 -4.50
CA LYS A 321 -19.63 -7.47 -5.21
C LYS A 321 -20.32 -8.45 -4.28
N VAL A 322 -21.59 -8.21 -4.03
CA VAL A 322 -22.48 -9.11 -3.29
C VAL A 322 -23.26 -9.93 -4.32
N VAL A 323 -23.30 -11.25 -4.13
CA VAL A 323 -24.08 -12.19 -4.92
C VAL A 323 -24.97 -12.94 -3.94
N ASP A 324 -26.28 -12.82 -4.14
CA ASP A 324 -27.33 -13.50 -3.35
C ASP A 324 -27.72 -14.82 -4.00
#